data_19f01bc01cabc1a0ca504315d23d0716
#
_entry.id   19f01bc01cabc1a0ca504315d23d0716
#
_cell.length_a   1.000
_cell.length_b   1.000
_cell.length_c   1.000
_cell.angle_alpha   90.00
_cell.angle_beta   90.00
_cell.angle_gamma   90.00
#
_symmetry.space_group_name_H-M   'P 1'
#
loop_
_entity.id
_entity.type
_entity.pdbx_description
1 polymer ?
#
loop_
_entity_poly.entity_id
_entity_poly.type
_entity_poly.pdbx_seq_one_letter_code
_entity_poly.pdbx_strand_id
1 'polypeptide(L)'
;MRLHALDCAGLQRSLAAGELELLLTNPAHFITLRSANPLSGAIATVVSDAGGQALNEFGGVILVRSGDKRLSALADLQGKRVGTTHANFLATYPAQAFEMKAAGADPALLDMLTLQQSQDSVVDAVLDGRVDAGFVRTGLLEALSAEGRDLSGLRVLHPLQHAGFPLHSSTRLYPEWPLVALRRADPALMRKVAALALGLEAGDPAARAARIPGFSIPADYAR
;
A
#
# COMPACT_ATOMS: atom_id res chain seq x y z
N MET A 1 24.89 8.96 -6.00
CA MET A 1 23.41 8.92 -5.99
C MET A 1 22.93 9.71 -4.79
N ARG A 2 21.94 10.59 -4.97
CA ARG A 2 21.25 11.28 -3.86
C ARG A 2 19.85 10.71 -3.71
N LEU A 3 19.42 10.44 -2.48
CA LEU A 3 18.08 10.00 -2.15
C LEU A 3 17.27 11.21 -1.67
N HIS A 4 16.08 11.39 -2.22
CA HIS A 4 15.14 12.43 -1.82
C HIS A 4 13.82 11.77 -1.39
N ALA A 5 13.38 12.02 -0.17
CA ALA A 5 12.02 11.70 0.26
C ALA A 5 11.10 12.84 -0.18
N LEU A 6 10.15 12.54 -1.06
CA LEU A 6 9.25 13.51 -1.65
C LEU A 6 7.79 13.09 -1.40
N ASP A 7 6.93 14.07 -1.14
CA ASP A 7 5.49 13.86 -1.24
C ASP A 7 5.04 13.75 -2.71
N CYS A 8 3.79 13.41 -2.97
CA CYS A 8 3.27 13.24 -4.33
C CYS A 8 3.45 14.50 -5.20
N ALA A 9 3.25 15.69 -4.64
CA ALA A 9 3.38 16.95 -5.37
C ALA A 9 4.86 17.27 -5.68
N GLY A 10 5.75 17.04 -4.71
CA GLY A 10 7.20 17.18 -4.89
C GLY A 10 7.72 16.24 -5.96
N LEU A 11 7.26 14.98 -5.93
CA LEU A 11 7.64 13.99 -6.93
C LEU A 11 7.20 14.40 -8.35
N GLN A 12 5.97 14.89 -8.51
CA GLN A 12 5.51 15.37 -9.81
C GLN A 12 6.33 16.56 -10.31
N ARG A 13 6.66 17.52 -9.43
CA ARG A 13 7.53 18.67 -9.81
C ARG A 13 8.91 18.21 -10.24
N SER A 14 9.56 17.35 -9.47
CA SER A 14 10.92 16.86 -9.80
C SER A 14 10.93 15.99 -11.07
N LEU A 15 9.86 15.25 -11.34
CA LEU A 15 9.69 14.54 -12.62
C LEU A 15 9.57 15.52 -13.80
N ALA A 16 8.73 16.54 -13.68
CA ALA A 16 8.54 17.57 -14.71
C ALA A 16 9.83 18.35 -14.96
N ALA A 17 10.56 18.69 -13.90
CA ALA A 17 11.86 19.35 -13.99
C ALA A 17 12.96 18.44 -14.52
N GLY A 18 12.65 17.16 -14.61
CA GLY A 18 13.60 16.20 -15.06
C GLY A 18 14.78 15.95 -14.12
N GLU A 19 14.64 16.04 -12.83
CA GLU A 19 15.70 15.91 -11.82
C GLU A 19 15.94 14.49 -11.35
N LEU A 20 15.02 13.57 -11.66
CA LEU A 20 15.05 12.18 -11.17
C LEU A 20 15.53 11.21 -12.26
N GLU A 21 16.27 10.20 -11.84
CA GLU A 21 16.70 9.05 -12.67
C GLU A 21 16.00 7.76 -12.25
N LEU A 22 15.68 7.66 -10.96
CA LEU A 22 15.02 6.52 -10.34
C LEU A 22 13.87 6.98 -9.46
N LEU A 23 12.90 6.12 -9.29
CA LEU A 23 11.69 6.37 -8.52
C LEU A 23 11.27 5.08 -7.80
N LEU A 24 11.05 5.16 -6.48
CA LEU A 24 10.33 4.17 -5.70
C LEU A 24 9.02 4.79 -5.23
N THR A 25 7.88 4.25 -5.63
CA THR A 25 6.59 4.86 -5.32
C THR A 25 5.47 3.84 -5.15
N ASN A 26 4.33 4.29 -4.60
CA ASN A 26 3.13 3.48 -4.49
C ASN A 26 2.61 3.04 -5.88
N PRO A 27 2.13 1.80 -6.05
CA PRO A 27 1.66 1.29 -7.35
C PRO A 27 0.57 2.14 -8.01
N ALA A 28 -0.42 2.64 -7.27
CA ALA A 28 -1.45 3.52 -7.85
C ALA A 28 -0.86 4.82 -8.36
N HIS A 29 0.09 5.40 -7.62
CA HIS A 29 0.80 6.60 -8.04
C HIS A 29 1.67 6.32 -9.28
N PHE A 30 2.36 5.17 -9.33
CA PHE A 30 3.12 4.74 -10.52
C PHE A 30 2.25 4.67 -11.77
N ILE A 31 1.06 4.08 -11.69
CA ILE A 31 0.13 3.99 -12.82
C ILE A 31 -0.30 5.39 -13.27
N THR A 32 -0.64 6.28 -12.32
CA THR A 32 -1.01 7.67 -12.63
C THR A 32 0.15 8.42 -13.28
N LEU A 33 1.36 8.30 -12.74
CA LEU A 33 2.55 8.93 -13.31
C LEU A 33 2.86 8.40 -14.71
N ARG A 34 2.73 7.07 -14.91
CA ARG A 34 2.99 6.42 -16.19
C ARG A 34 2.05 6.90 -17.30
N SER A 35 0.78 7.19 -16.98
CA SER A 35 -0.18 7.73 -17.93
C SER A 35 0.13 9.17 -18.37
N ALA A 36 0.76 9.95 -17.50
CA ALA A 36 1.10 11.36 -17.72
C ALA A 36 2.55 11.61 -18.15
N ASN A 37 3.45 10.63 -17.96
CA ASN A 37 4.89 10.81 -18.18
C ASN A 37 5.48 9.58 -18.89
N PRO A 38 6.45 9.77 -19.80
CA PRO A 38 7.15 8.66 -20.45
C PRO A 38 8.15 8.02 -19.49
N LEU A 39 7.70 7.08 -18.67
CA LEU A 39 8.56 6.26 -17.80
C LEU A 39 9.16 5.10 -18.59
N SER A 40 10.38 4.67 -18.23
CA SER A 40 11.00 3.48 -18.84
C SER A 40 10.32 2.18 -18.40
N GLY A 41 10.01 2.08 -17.12
CA GLY A 41 9.34 0.91 -16.54
C GLY A 41 9.91 0.51 -15.17
N ALA A 42 9.24 -0.44 -14.52
CA ALA A 42 9.73 -1.03 -13.28
C ALA A 42 10.94 -1.92 -13.59
N ILE A 43 11.99 -1.81 -12.78
CA ILE A 43 13.21 -2.62 -12.85
C ILE A 43 13.29 -3.63 -11.71
N ALA A 44 12.53 -3.43 -10.64
CA ALA A 44 12.36 -4.36 -9.54
C ALA A 44 11.05 -4.05 -8.80
N THR A 45 10.58 -5.00 -7.99
CA THR A 45 9.44 -4.86 -7.08
C THR A 45 9.92 -5.09 -5.66
N VAL A 46 9.52 -4.24 -4.73
CA VAL A 46 9.83 -4.41 -3.30
C VAL A 46 9.28 -5.74 -2.81
N VAL A 47 10.04 -6.39 -1.95
CA VAL A 47 9.56 -7.51 -1.13
C VAL A 47 9.35 -6.99 0.28
N SER A 48 8.19 -7.28 0.88
CA SER A 48 7.88 -7.00 2.28
C SER A 48 8.05 -8.24 3.13
N ASP A 49 8.22 -8.07 4.44
CA ASP A 49 8.29 -9.17 5.40
C ASP A 49 6.95 -9.29 6.16
N ALA A 50 6.44 -10.49 6.22
CA ALA A 50 5.24 -10.85 6.99
C ALA A 50 5.57 -11.95 8.00
N GLY A 51 6.25 -11.58 9.07
CA GLY A 51 6.62 -12.52 10.13
C GLY A 51 7.60 -13.62 9.66
N GLY A 52 8.56 -13.26 8.81
CA GLY A 52 9.55 -14.16 8.21
C GLY A 52 9.15 -14.72 6.85
N GLN A 53 7.96 -14.42 6.35
CA GLN A 53 7.55 -14.75 4.98
C GLN A 53 7.72 -13.54 4.06
N ALA A 54 8.49 -13.72 2.98
CA ALA A 54 8.71 -12.71 1.96
C ALA A 54 7.47 -12.58 1.05
N LEU A 55 6.91 -11.39 0.94
CA LEU A 55 5.73 -11.08 0.11
C LEU A 55 6.06 -10.00 -0.90
N ASN A 56 5.68 -10.20 -2.15
CA ASN A 56 5.78 -9.21 -3.23
C ASN A 56 4.42 -8.64 -3.66
N GLU A 57 3.38 -8.92 -2.86
CA GLU A 57 2.02 -8.44 -3.04
C GLU A 57 1.48 -7.90 -1.72
N PHE A 58 0.50 -7.02 -1.81
CA PHE A 58 -0.22 -6.46 -0.68
C PHE A 58 -1.67 -6.13 -1.07
N GLY A 59 -2.49 -5.84 -0.08
CA GLY A 59 -3.87 -5.43 -0.30
C GLY A 59 -4.33 -4.40 0.72
N GLY A 60 -5.62 -4.16 0.74
CA GLY A 60 -6.29 -3.32 1.73
C GLY A 60 -7.08 -4.16 2.73
N VAL A 61 -7.21 -3.63 3.93
CA VAL A 61 -8.05 -4.16 4.99
C VAL A 61 -9.13 -3.12 5.32
N ILE A 62 -10.33 -3.59 5.53
CA ILE A 62 -11.45 -2.79 6.02
C ILE A 62 -11.70 -3.19 7.46
N LEU A 63 -11.49 -2.26 8.39
CA LEU A 63 -11.67 -2.46 9.82
C LEU A 63 -12.99 -1.88 10.28
N VAL A 64 -13.69 -2.61 11.14
CA VAL A 64 -14.88 -2.15 11.85
C VAL A 64 -14.83 -2.63 13.29
N ARG A 65 -15.59 -2.00 14.19
CA ARG A 65 -15.71 -2.47 15.58
C ARG A 65 -16.34 -3.87 15.61
N SER A 66 -15.79 -4.77 16.43
CA SER A 66 -16.28 -6.15 16.58
C SER A 66 -17.75 -6.22 17.06
N GLY A 67 -18.14 -5.27 17.91
CA GLY A 67 -19.52 -5.14 18.44
C GLY A 67 -20.53 -4.54 17.47
N ASP A 68 -20.11 -3.91 16.37
CA ASP A 68 -21.05 -3.26 15.44
C ASP A 68 -21.62 -4.27 14.42
N LYS A 69 -22.78 -4.81 14.72
CA LYS A 69 -23.51 -5.77 13.88
C LYS A 69 -24.16 -5.16 12.65
N ARG A 70 -24.25 -3.82 12.56
CA ARG A 70 -24.88 -3.11 11.43
C ARG A 70 -24.00 -3.12 10.19
N LEU A 71 -22.67 -3.32 10.36
CA LEU A 71 -21.69 -3.35 9.28
C LEU A 71 -21.32 -4.81 8.99
N SER A 72 -22.08 -5.51 8.16
CA SER A 72 -21.89 -6.91 7.83
C SER A 72 -21.42 -7.15 6.39
N ALA A 73 -21.69 -6.22 5.50
CA ALA A 73 -21.34 -6.26 4.10
C ALA A 73 -20.75 -4.92 3.63
N LEU A 74 -20.08 -4.91 2.47
CA LEU A 74 -19.49 -3.69 1.89
C LEU A 74 -20.56 -2.62 1.60
N ALA A 75 -21.77 -3.03 1.26
CA ALA A 75 -22.89 -2.10 1.02
C ALA A 75 -23.30 -1.31 2.28
N ASP A 76 -23.07 -1.87 3.47
CA ASP A 76 -23.43 -1.22 4.74
C ASP A 76 -22.52 -0.01 5.03
N LEU A 77 -21.41 0.13 4.31
CA LEU A 77 -20.49 1.27 4.44
C LEU A 77 -21.05 2.55 3.79
N GLN A 78 -22.04 2.47 2.92
CA GLN A 78 -22.61 3.64 2.28
C GLN A 78 -23.17 4.62 3.32
N GLY A 79 -22.81 5.91 3.22
CA GLY A 79 -23.17 6.96 4.17
C GLY A 79 -22.44 6.86 5.52
N LYS A 80 -21.47 5.93 5.67
CA LYS A 80 -20.69 5.80 6.90
C LYS A 80 -19.43 6.65 6.85
N ARG A 81 -18.99 7.06 8.05
CA ARG A 81 -17.70 7.74 8.19
C ARG A 81 -16.56 6.73 8.17
N VAL A 82 -15.65 6.90 7.20
CA VAL A 82 -14.53 5.99 6.98
C VAL A 82 -13.21 6.73 7.14
N GLY A 83 -12.37 6.23 8.05
CA GLY A 83 -11.02 6.75 8.27
C GLY A 83 -10.01 6.20 7.29
N THR A 84 -9.14 7.05 6.78
CA THR A 84 -7.97 6.66 5.97
C THR A 84 -6.81 7.63 6.17
N THR A 85 -5.60 7.24 5.79
CA THR A 85 -4.45 8.17 5.81
C THR A 85 -4.28 8.91 4.49
N HIS A 86 -4.50 8.24 3.36
CA HIS A 86 -4.30 8.81 2.02
C HIS A 86 -5.27 8.18 1.01
N ALA A 87 -6.15 8.98 0.44
CA ALA A 87 -7.10 8.51 -0.57
C ALA A 87 -6.47 8.11 -1.91
N ASN A 88 -5.21 8.49 -2.15
CA ASN A 88 -4.49 8.20 -3.41
C ASN A 88 -3.54 7.00 -3.31
N PHE A 89 -3.36 6.40 -2.12
CA PHE A 89 -2.51 5.22 -1.95
C PHE A 89 -3.34 3.96 -2.07
N LEU A 90 -2.87 3.01 -2.87
CA LEU A 90 -3.61 1.83 -3.31
C LEU A 90 -4.33 1.09 -2.17
N ALA A 91 -3.63 0.76 -1.09
CA ALA A 91 -4.16 -0.03 0.01
C ALA A 91 -4.93 0.77 1.08
N THR A 92 -5.07 2.08 0.93
CA THR A 92 -5.77 2.93 1.91
C THR A 92 -7.06 3.54 1.39
N TYR A 93 -7.40 3.34 0.10
CA TYR A 93 -8.71 3.68 -0.46
C TYR A 93 -8.97 3.00 -1.82
N PRO A 94 -8.16 3.13 -2.90
CA PRO A 94 -8.53 2.64 -4.21
C PRO A 94 -8.85 1.13 -4.26
N ALA A 95 -8.09 0.31 -3.52
CA ALA A 95 -8.33 -1.13 -3.46
C ALA A 95 -9.67 -1.46 -2.80
N GLN A 96 -9.99 -0.84 -1.67
CA GLN A 96 -11.26 -1.02 -0.98
C GLN A 96 -12.43 -0.48 -1.81
N ALA A 97 -12.26 0.70 -2.43
CA ALA A 97 -13.27 1.29 -3.32
C ALA A 97 -13.56 0.38 -4.52
N PHE A 98 -12.54 -0.30 -5.04
CA PHE A 98 -12.73 -1.29 -6.11
C PHE A 98 -13.61 -2.46 -5.66
N GLU A 99 -13.33 -3.05 -4.47
CA GLU A 99 -14.14 -4.16 -3.96
C GLU A 99 -15.57 -3.73 -3.64
N MET A 100 -15.77 -2.51 -3.12
CA MET A 100 -17.10 -1.94 -2.93
C MET A 100 -17.87 -1.86 -4.24
N LYS A 101 -17.26 -1.32 -5.30
CA LYS A 101 -17.89 -1.26 -6.64
C LYS A 101 -18.21 -2.65 -7.19
N ALA A 102 -17.29 -3.60 -7.04
CA ALA A 102 -17.49 -4.99 -7.47
C ALA A 102 -18.65 -5.66 -6.73
N ALA A 103 -18.90 -5.26 -5.47
CA ALA A 103 -20.04 -5.70 -4.66
C ALA A 103 -21.33 -4.87 -4.89
N GLY A 104 -21.35 -3.94 -5.86
CA GLY A 104 -22.50 -3.09 -6.15
C GLY A 104 -22.70 -1.91 -5.18
N ALA A 105 -21.72 -1.61 -4.33
CA ALA A 105 -21.76 -0.46 -3.43
C ALA A 105 -21.03 0.75 -4.06
N ASP A 106 -21.55 1.96 -3.84
CA ASP A 106 -20.93 3.17 -4.36
C ASP A 106 -19.97 3.79 -3.32
N PRO A 107 -18.64 3.76 -3.55
CA PRO A 107 -17.68 4.36 -2.64
C PRO A 107 -17.74 5.90 -2.62
N ALA A 108 -18.42 6.56 -3.58
CA ALA A 108 -18.63 8.00 -3.55
C ALA A 108 -19.61 8.43 -2.43
N LEU A 109 -20.37 7.51 -1.88
CA LEU A 109 -21.28 7.75 -0.76
C LEU A 109 -20.61 7.63 0.62
N LEU A 110 -19.30 7.38 0.70
CA LEU A 110 -18.55 7.37 1.95
C LEU A 110 -18.33 8.80 2.46
N ASP A 111 -18.48 9.02 3.78
CA ASP A 111 -18.00 10.21 4.47
C ASP A 111 -16.51 9.98 4.85
N MET A 112 -15.59 10.40 3.97
CA MET A 112 -14.15 10.12 4.13
C MET A 112 -13.49 11.08 5.09
N LEU A 113 -12.89 10.55 6.16
CA LEU A 113 -12.04 11.28 7.10
C LEU A 113 -10.56 10.94 6.87
N THR A 114 -9.79 11.91 6.40
CA THR A 114 -8.34 11.74 6.26
C THR A 114 -7.64 12.05 7.57
N LEU A 115 -6.96 11.05 8.12
CA LEU A 115 -6.13 11.14 9.31
C LEU A 115 -4.67 11.28 8.86
N GLN A 116 -4.10 12.48 8.96
CA GLN A 116 -2.75 12.81 8.45
C GLN A 116 -1.60 12.29 9.34
N GLN A 117 -1.84 11.19 10.06
CA GLN A 117 -0.88 10.52 10.91
C GLN A 117 -0.55 9.12 10.35
N SER A 118 0.03 8.25 11.15
CA SER A 118 0.25 6.86 10.79
C SER A 118 -1.07 6.10 10.61
N GLN A 119 -1.03 4.93 9.98
CA GLN A 119 -2.22 4.08 9.83
C GLN A 119 -2.76 3.58 11.18
N ASP A 120 -1.94 3.57 12.22
CA ASP A 120 -2.33 3.26 13.60
C ASP A 120 -3.43 4.22 14.09
N SER A 121 -3.36 5.50 13.69
CA SER A 121 -4.40 6.48 14.02
C SER A 121 -5.78 6.16 13.43
N VAL A 122 -5.80 5.40 12.32
CA VAL A 122 -7.05 4.88 11.73
C VAL A 122 -7.62 3.77 12.61
N VAL A 123 -6.76 2.88 13.11
CA VAL A 123 -7.14 1.81 14.05
C VAL A 123 -7.73 2.42 15.33
N ASP A 124 -7.05 3.44 15.91
CA ASP A 124 -7.55 4.17 17.07
C ASP A 124 -8.91 4.83 16.80
N ALA A 125 -9.05 5.48 15.65
CA ALA A 125 -10.28 6.15 15.29
C ALA A 125 -11.48 5.20 15.18
N VAL A 126 -11.26 3.93 14.73
CA VAL A 126 -12.30 2.91 14.71
C VAL A 126 -12.63 2.44 16.13
N LEU A 127 -11.61 2.15 16.95
CA LEU A 127 -11.80 1.71 18.35
C LEU A 127 -12.55 2.76 19.18
N ASP A 128 -12.15 4.03 19.05
CA ASP A 128 -12.74 5.17 19.76
C ASP A 128 -14.15 5.56 19.22
N GLY A 129 -14.58 4.98 18.10
CA GLY A 129 -15.86 5.31 17.47
C GLY A 129 -15.88 6.67 16.77
N ARG A 130 -14.72 7.29 16.51
CA ARG A 130 -14.61 8.52 15.72
C ARG A 130 -14.94 8.31 14.25
N VAL A 131 -14.76 7.08 13.76
CA VAL A 131 -15.18 6.60 12.44
C VAL A 131 -15.92 5.26 12.60
N ASP A 132 -16.77 4.94 11.63
CA ASP A 132 -17.50 3.67 11.60
C ASP A 132 -16.63 2.53 11.08
N ALA A 133 -15.77 2.84 10.10
CA ALA A 133 -14.83 1.90 9.51
C ALA A 133 -13.47 2.57 9.26
N GLY A 134 -12.43 1.77 9.08
CA GLY A 134 -11.08 2.21 8.75
C GLY A 134 -10.51 1.46 7.55
N PHE A 135 -9.89 2.17 6.63
CA PHE A 135 -9.17 1.59 5.50
C PHE A 135 -7.67 1.66 5.76
N VAL A 136 -7.05 0.49 5.85
CA VAL A 136 -5.63 0.34 6.14
C VAL A 136 -5.00 -0.69 5.21
N ARG A 137 -3.67 -0.75 5.20
CA ARG A 137 -2.91 -1.74 4.42
C ARG A 137 -2.88 -3.09 5.16
N THR A 138 -2.77 -4.18 4.39
CA THR A 138 -2.40 -5.52 4.91
C THR A 138 -1.08 -5.46 5.67
N GLY A 139 -0.95 -6.26 6.72
CA GLY A 139 0.24 -6.34 7.58
C GLY A 139 0.20 -5.37 8.79
N LEU A 140 -0.68 -4.38 8.79
CA LEU A 140 -0.78 -3.45 9.93
C LEU A 140 -1.29 -4.15 11.19
N LEU A 141 -2.33 -4.98 11.08
CA LEU A 141 -2.90 -5.68 12.23
C LEU A 141 -1.91 -6.64 12.85
N GLU A 142 -1.19 -7.36 12.00
CA GLU A 142 -0.17 -8.32 12.40
C GLU A 142 0.99 -7.60 13.12
N ALA A 143 1.44 -6.45 12.59
CA ALA A 143 2.48 -5.64 13.22
C ALA A 143 2.05 -5.13 14.60
N LEU A 144 0.85 -4.54 14.70
CA LEU A 144 0.31 -4.04 15.97
C LEU A 144 0.09 -5.17 16.99
N SER A 145 -0.36 -6.35 16.53
CA SER A 145 -0.50 -7.53 17.39
C SER A 145 0.85 -8.02 17.91
N ALA A 146 1.89 -8.04 17.06
CA ALA A 146 3.24 -8.40 17.45
C ALA A 146 3.85 -7.39 18.46
N GLU A 147 3.42 -6.13 18.42
CA GLU A 147 3.76 -5.10 19.42
C GLU A 147 2.96 -5.23 20.73
N GLY A 148 2.06 -6.22 20.81
CA GLY A 148 1.24 -6.48 22.01
C GLY A 148 -0.01 -5.62 22.12
N ARG A 149 -0.42 -4.98 21.04
CA ARG A 149 -1.62 -4.14 21.02
C ARG A 149 -2.89 -4.99 21.04
N ASP A 150 -3.84 -4.65 21.92
CA ASP A 150 -5.15 -5.29 21.94
C ASP A 150 -6.00 -4.83 20.74
N LEU A 151 -6.33 -5.77 19.87
CA LEU A 151 -7.16 -5.58 18.69
C LEU A 151 -8.52 -6.30 18.80
N SER A 152 -8.87 -6.87 19.97
CA SER A 152 -10.10 -7.64 20.19
C SER A 152 -11.38 -6.82 19.93
N GLY A 153 -11.29 -5.50 20.08
CA GLY A 153 -12.35 -4.55 19.73
C GLY A 153 -12.61 -4.37 18.24
N LEU A 154 -11.79 -4.99 17.37
CA LEU A 154 -11.87 -4.88 15.90
C LEU A 154 -12.21 -6.20 15.24
N ARG A 155 -12.77 -6.11 14.06
CA ARG A 155 -12.87 -7.22 13.09
C ARG A 155 -12.65 -6.70 11.68
N VAL A 156 -12.20 -7.60 10.81
CA VAL A 156 -12.10 -7.36 9.37
C VAL A 156 -13.48 -7.51 8.74
N LEU A 157 -13.90 -6.49 8.02
CA LEU A 157 -15.09 -6.58 7.16
C LEU A 157 -14.69 -7.15 5.80
N HIS A 158 -15.52 -8.02 5.24
CA HIS A 158 -15.24 -8.68 3.97
C HIS A 158 -13.90 -9.41 3.91
N PRO A 159 -13.60 -10.33 4.85
CA PRO A 159 -12.32 -11.02 4.88
C PRO A 159 -12.16 -11.93 3.65
N LEU A 160 -11.05 -11.75 2.94
CA LEU A 160 -10.63 -12.58 1.81
C LEU A 160 -9.38 -13.37 2.19
N GLN A 161 -9.33 -14.63 1.75
CA GLN A 161 -8.16 -15.48 1.90
C GLN A 161 -7.49 -15.69 0.54
N HIS A 162 -6.18 -15.53 0.50
CA HIS A 162 -5.37 -15.71 -0.69
C HIS A 162 -4.32 -16.81 -0.43
N ALA A 163 -4.17 -17.72 -1.39
CA ALA A 163 -3.19 -18.80 -1.26
C ALA A 163 -1.77 -18.24 -1.11
N GLY A 164 -1.05 -18.69 -0.08
CA GLY A 164 0.31 -18.23 0.17
C GLY A 164 0.45 -16.81 0.76
N PHE A 165 -0.67 -16.17 1.12
CA PHE A 165 -0.67 -14.84 1.73
C PHE A 165 -1.25 -14.92 3.15
N PRO A 166 -0.42 -14.80 4.21
CA PRO A 166 -0.82 -15.06 5.58
C PRO A 166 -1.52 -13.90 6.28
N LEU A 167 -1.56 -12.70 5.66
CA LEU A 167 -2.06 -11.49 6.28
C LEU A 167 -3.56 -11.30 6.06
N HIS A 168 -4.22 -10.60 6.98
CA HIS A 168 -5.61 -10.20 6.80
C HIS A 168 -5.78 -9.31 5.56
N SER A 169 -6.80 -9.60 4.75
CA SER A 169 -7.15 -8.80 3.58
C SER A 169 -8.66 -8.68 3.41
N SER A 170 -9.11 -7.54 2.93
CA SER A 170 -10.49 -7.29 2.48
C SER A 170 -10.56 -7.05 0.97
N THR A 171 -9.41 -7.08 0.29
CA THR A 171 -9.32 -6.80 -1.15
C THR A 171 -8.54 -7.90 -1.85
N ARG A 172 -8.62 -7.97 -3.17
CA ARG A 172 -7.62 -8.67 -3.97
C ARG A 172 -6.22 -8.15 -3.69
N LEU A 173 -5.21 -8.92 -4.06
CA LEU A 173 -3.81 -8.53 -3.91
C LEU A 173 -3.32 -7.76 -5.14
N TYR A 174 -2.38 -6.88 -4.89
CA TYR A 174 -1.72 -6.03 -5.88
C TYR A 174 -0.21 -6.12 -5.68
N PRO A 175 0.58 -5.96 -6.75
CA PRO A 175 2.04 -5.92 -6.62
C PRO A 175 2.53 -4.85 -5.66
N GLU A 176 3.60 -5.16 -4.95
CA GLU A 176 4.32 -4.22 -4.08
C GLU A 176 4.94 -3.06 -4.88
N TRP A 177 5.54 -2.11 -4.19
CA TRP A 177 6.05 -0.87 -4.75
C TRP A 177 7.11 -1.11 -5.83
N PRO A 178 6.95 -0.51 -7.03
CA PRO A 178 7.93 -0.61 -8.09
C PRO A 178 9.13 0.30 -7.84
N LEU A 179 10.33 -0.22 -8.10
CA LEU A 179 11.51 0.57 -8.38
C LEU A 179 11.53 0.83 -9.89
N VAL A 180 11.45 2.09 -10.29
CA VAL A 180 11.25 2.51 -11.67
C VAL A 180 12.46 3.25 -12.19
N ALA A 181 12.96 2.85 -13.36
CA ALA A 181 13.95 3.63 -14.12
C ALA A 181 13.23 4.68 -14.98
N LEU A 182 13.74 5.89 -15.02
CA LEU A 182 13.23 6.95 -15.88
C LEU A 182 14.00 6.99 -17.20
N ARG A 183 13.34 7.45 -18.29
CA ARG A 183 13.88 7.36 -19.67
C ARG A 183 15.26 7.98 -19.87
N ARG A 184 15.62 8.96 -19.06
CA ARG A 184 16.91 9.65 -19.14
C ARG A 184 18.02 9.02 -18.29
N ALA A 185 17.67 8.03 -17.46
CA ALA A 185 18.66 7.32 -16.67
C ALA A 185 19.65 6.57 -17.57
N ASP A 186 20.92 6.61 -17.22
CA ASP A 186 21.95 5.86 -17.95
C ASP A 186 21.65 4.35 -17.91
N PRO A 187 21.50 3.68 -19.05
CA PRO A 187 21.20 2.25 -19.08
C PRO A 187 22.24 1.37 -18.39
N ALA A 188 23.52 1.76 -18.41
CA ALA A 188 24.58 1.00 -17.74
C ALA A 188 24.47 1.13 -16.22
N LEU A 189 24.13 2.33 -15.74
CA LEU A 189 23.84 2.56 -14.32
C LEU A 189 22.58 1.79 -13.89
N MET A 190 21.52 1.81 -14.69
CA MET A 190 20.27 1.12 -14.37
C MET A 190 20.45 -0.39 -14.28
N ARG A 191 21.26 -1.00 -15.14
CA ARG A 191 21.61 -2.44 -15.03
C ARG A 191 22.33 -2.75 -13.71
N LYS A 192 23.25 -1.88 -13.27
CA LYS A 192 23.93 -2.04 -11.98
C LYS A 192 22.97 -1.91 -10.80
N VAL A 193 22.08 -0.92 -10.85
CA VAL A 193 21.07 -0.72 -9.80
C VAL A 193 20.11 -1.92 -9.73
N ALA A 194 19.63 -2.42 -10.86
CA ALA A 194 18.77 -3.59 -10.91
C ALA A 194 19.48 -4.84 -10.35
N ALA A 195 20.74 -5.06 -10.72
CA ALA A 195 21.52 -6.19 -10.22
C ALA A 195 21.73 -6.10 -8.69
N LEU A 196 22.03 -4.91 -8.16
CA LEU A 196 22.18 -4.68 -6.72
C LEU A 196 20.84 -4.84 -5.98
N ALA A 197 19.74 -4.33 -6.53
CA ALA A 197 18.42 -4.48 -5.92
C ALA A 197 17.99 -5.95 -5.87
N LEU A 198 18.13 -6.69 -6.98
CA LEU A 198 17.76 -8.10 -7.06
C LEU A 198 18.70 -9.02 -6.27
N GLY A 199 19.93 -8.60 -6.03
CA GLY A 199 20.89 -9.31 -5.19
C GLY A 199 20.85 -8.92 -3.70
N LEU A 200 19.94 -8.02 -3.30
CA LEU A 200 19.82 -7.59 -1.90
C LEU A 200 19.13 -8.69 -1.08
N GLU A 201 19.80 -9.14 -0.02
CA GLU A 201 19.29 -10.16 0.90
C GLU A 201 18.87 -9.55 2.24
N ALA A 202 17.93 -10.18 2.95
CA ALA A 202 17.40 -9.71 4.23
C ALA A 202 18.49 -9.50 5.31
N GLY A 203 19.59 -10.26 5.21
CA GLY A 203 20.77 -10.14 6.08
C GLY A 203 21.66 -8.91 5.83
N ASP A 204 21.51 -8.24 4.71
CA ASP A 204 22.33 -7.11 4.35
C ASP A 204 22.06 -5.87 5.21
N PRO A 205 23.10 -5.08 5.55
CA PRO A 205 22.91 -3.84 6.30
C PRO A 205 21.92 -2.87 5.64
N ALA A 206 21.92 -2.81 4.30
CA ALA A 206 21.03 -1.95 3.54
C ALA A 206 19.57 -2.42 3.62
N ALA A 207 19.31 -3.72 3.52
CA ALA A 207 18.01 -4.33 3.66
C ALA A 207 17.41 -4.08 5.06
N ARG A 208 18.25 -4.31 6.11
CA ARG A 208 17.86 -4.02 7.50
C ARG A 208 17.55 -2.54 7.73
N ALA A 209 18.37 -1.64 7.19
CA ALA A 209 18.15 -0.20 7.30
C ALA A 209 16.86 0.25 6.58
N ALA A 210 16.55 -0.36 5.43
CA ALA A 210 15.35 -0.10 4.67
C ALA A 210 14.11 -0.86 5.21
N ARG A 211 14.30 -1.81 6.13
CA ARG A 211 13.25 -2.68 6.69
C ARG A 211 12.50 -3.47 5.61
N ILE A 212 13.23 -3.96 4.61
CA ILE A 212 12.71 -4.82 3.55
C ILE A 212 13.62 -6.03 3.39
N PRO A 213 13.11 -7.24 3.08
CA PRO A 213 13.96 -8.40 2.76
C PRO A 213 14.78 -8.22 1.49
N GLY A 214 14.29 -7.40 0.55
CA GLY A 214 14.94 -7.17 -0.73
C GLY A 214 13.97 -6.76 -1.84
N PHE A 215 14.31 -7.15 -3.06
CA PHE A 215 13.49 -6.92 -4.23
C PHE A 215 13.32 -8.21 -5.05
N SER A 216 12.17 -8.37 -5.67
CA SER A 216 11.90 -9.38 -6.69
C SER A 216 12.01 -8.80 -8.11
N ILE A 217 11.96 -9.68 -9.12
CA ILE A 217 11.80 -9.25 -10.51
C ILE A 217 10.55 -8.35 -10.63
N PRO A 218 10.53 -7.45 -11.65
CA PRO A 218 9.39 -6.55 -11.82
C PRO A 218 8.08 -7.29 -11.97
N ALA A 219 7.09 -6.91 -11.17
CA ALA A 219 5.74 -7.42 -11.29
C ALA A 219 4.99 -6.76 -12.47
N ASP A 220 3.85 -7.35 -12.87
CA ASP A 220 2.95 -6.77 -13.85
C ASP A 220 2.04 -5.73 -13.17
N TYR A 221 2.26 -4.46 -13.49
CA TYR A 221 1.47 -3.31 -13.01
C TYR A 221 0.38 -2.88 -14.02
N ALA A 222 0.10 -3.68 -15.05
CA ALA A 222 -0.92 -3.37 -16.05
C ALA A 222 -2.29 -3.99 -15.76
N ARG A 223 -2.40 -4.78 -14.69
CA ARG A 223 -3.62 -5.50 -14.27
C ARG A 223 -4.46 -4.69 -13.31
#